data_7e7c2038cca7169d5670d1c16e255137
#
_entry.id   7e7c2038cca7169d5670d1c16e255137
#
_cell.length_a   1.000
_cell.length_b   1.000
_cell.length_c   1.000
_cell.angle_alpha   90.00
_cell.angle_beta   90.00
_cell.angle_gamma   90.00
#
_symmetry.space_group_name_H-M   'P 1'
#
loop_
_entity.id
_entity.type
_entity.pdbx_description
1 polymer ?
#
loop_
_entity_poly.entity_id
_entity_poly.type
_entity_poly.pdbx_seq_one_letter_code
_entity_poly.pdbx_strand_id
1 'polypeptide(L)'
;MIDQKPKNPLYPQGFEDIDNLKNRQIPRPKPKENEDNDLKILKSFNQKLGKYIGPKPKNIIENEEKKKIGMIITTLIILTLVISTYYFLIYEPSQEELNLAKTTKLNELHSLYTGALTSSSEAMILENEISNARSKNEVESINILSPATKAWKSFHKKSINANLDPYNRTMATYTDNNTKNAIMPASEALTIVDENNAEVLSKIKFEKPNTVSVPILVSRLQAGAGLVNVGSIVDIYTSSNYTENGTPNNQTNPDIKGCTVVSIMRCEENGEIDSEYSKANTVVHGNNTNPNENTQTFKSNVLELLKGSIINEYNEKQTAELLQNYGIKLSNYERQINLGDLDAQYMLLVETPQDKVNFLLDNMNQIILTIPTTNAPSWMVNEINSTYNK
;
A
#
# COMPACT_ATOMS: atom_id res chain seq x y z
N MET A 1 21.96 29.00 -39.84
CA MET A 1 23.39 28.69 -39.50
C MET A 1 23.41 28.13 -38.09
N ILE A 2 23.80 26.88 -38.03
CA ILE A 2 24.26 26.06 -36.90
C ILE A 2 23.17 25.55 -35.93
N ASP A 3 22.75 24.35 -36.29
CA ASP A 3 22.20 23.29 -35.41
C ASP A 3 23.09 23.03 -34.20
N GLN A 4 22.53 22.97 -33.01
CA GLN A 4 23.09 22.20 -31.91
C GLN A 4 21.98 21.37 -31.24
N LYS A 5 22.00 20.07 -31.56
CA LYS A 5 21.30 19.03 -30.78
C LYS A 5 21.87 18.94 -29.37
N PRO A 6 21.03 18.78 -28.34
CA PRO A 6 21.50 18.42 -27.00
C PRO A 6 21.91 16.94 -26.96
N LYS A 7 23.05 16.68 -26.36
CA LYS A 7 23.64 15.34 -26.10
C LYS A 7 22.82 14.63 -25.03
N ASN A 8 22.36 13.41 -25.35
CA ASN A 8 21.78 12.47 -24.42
C ASN A 8 22.80 12.05 -23.34
N PRO A 9 22.37 11.89 -22.08
CA PRO A 9 23.18 11.28 -21.05
C PRO A 9 23.25 9.75 -21.21
N LEU A 10 24.41 9.22 -20.89
CA LEU A 10 24.86 7.84 -20.92
C LEU A 10 23.85 6.86 -20.28
N TYR A 11 23.41 5.87 -21.05
CA TYR A 11 22.92 4.59 -20.54
C TYR A 11 24.12 3.65 -20.32
N PRO A 12 24.15 2.87 -19.24
CA PRO A 12 25.16 1.83 -19.08
C PRO A 12 24.89 0.72 -20.11
N GLN A 13 25.91 0.42 -20.92
CA GLN A 13 25.91 -0.70 -21.85
C GLN A 13 25.86 -2.00 -21.06
N GLY A 14 24.90 -2.86 -21.37
CA GLY A 14 24.85 -4.20 -20.79
C GLY A 14 23.54 -4.95 -20.88
N PHE A 15 22.74 -4.76 -21.92
CA PHE A 15 21.72 -5.75 -22.28
C PHE A 15 21.95 -6.21 -23.71
N GLU A 16 22.53 -7.41 -23.84
CA GLU A 16 22.56 -8.14 -25.12
C GLU A 16 21.14 -8.52 -25.54
N ASP A 17 20.84 -8.27 -26.80
CA ASP A 17 19.57 -8.56 -27.47
C ASP A 17 19.16 -10.03 -27.27
N ILE A 18 17.93 -10.25 -26.82
CA ILE A 18 17.35 -11.57 -26.56
C ILE A 18 17.24 -12.42 -27.86
N ASP A 19 17.25 -11.79 -29.03
CA ASP A 19 17.19 -12.49 -30.32
C ASP A 19 18.50 -13.21 -30.71
N ASN A 20 19.62 -12.88 -30.11
CA ASN A 20 20.90 -13.57 -30.31
C ASN A 20 21.07 -14.85 -29.48
N LEU A 21 20.16 -15.15 -28.55
CA LEU A 21 20.21 -16.36 -27.74
C LEU A 21 19.62 -17.60 -28.43
N LYS A 22 18.83 -17.41 -29.51
CA LYS A 22 18.20 -18.56 -30.23
C LYS A 22 19.14 -19.32 -31.14
N ASN A 23 20.33 -18.79 -31.49
CA ASN A 23 21.27 -19.42 -32.41
C ASN A 23 22.59 -19.88 -31.79
N ARG A 24 22.71 -19.84 -30.46
CA ARG A 24 23.86 -20.49 -29.83
C ARG A 24 23.60 -21.99 -29.73
N GLN A 25 24.21 -22.75 -30.65
CA GLN A 25 24.40 -24.17 -30.47
C GLN A 25 25.12 -24.40 -29.17
N ILE A 26 24.44 -25.04 -28.21
CA ILE A 26 25.04 -25.50 -26.96
C ILE A 26 26.18 -26.46 -27.34
N PRO A 27 27.44 -26.18 -26.99
CA PRO A 27 28.52 -27.11 -27.22
C PRO A 27 28.20 -28.38 -26.43
N ARG A 28 28.01 -29.52 -27.15
CA ARG A 28 27.90 -30.81 -26.50
C ARG A 28 29.20 -31.00 -25.67
N PRO A 29 29.11 -31.40 -24.42
CA PRO A 29 30.30 -31.70 -23.64
C PRO A 29 31.04 -32.84 -24.37
N LYS A 30 32.30 -32.59 -24.68
CA LYS A 30 33.19 -33.65 -25.19
C LYS A 30 33.20 -34.73 -24.13
N PRO A 31 33.07 -36.03 -24.47
CA PRO A 31 33.23 -37.10 -23.51
C PRO A 31 34.59 -36.95 -22.83
N LYS A 32 34.58 -36.89 -21.52
CA LYS A 32 35.81 -36.85 -20.72
C LYS A 32 36.56 -38.16 -20.94
N GLU A 33 37.78 -38.05 -21.36
CA GLU A 33 38.77 -39.11 -21.60
C GLU A 33 39.20 -39.83 -20.29
N ASN A 34 38.25 -39.98 -19.31
CA ASN A 34 38.52 -40.63 -18.02
C ASN A 34 37.92 -42.05 -17.90
N GLU A 35 37.19 -42.52 -18.89
CA GLU A 35 36.64 -43.90 -18.84
C GLU A 35 37.74 -44.96 -18.86
N ASP A 36 38.88 -44.68 -19.50
CA ASP A 36 40.00 -45.66 -19.52
C ASP A 36 40.76 -45.76 -18.19
N ASN A 37 40.72 -44.75 -17.35
CA ASN A 37 41.38 -44.82 -16.04
C ASN A 37 40.50 -45.58 -15.00
N ASP A 38 39.20 -45.38 -15.06
CA ASP A 38 38.29 -46.09 -14.13
C ASP A 38 38.19 -47.58 -14.50
N LEU A 39 38.22 -47.92 -15.77
CA LEU A 39 38.32 -49.31 -16.24
C LEU A 39 39.67 -49.96 -15.87
N LYS A 40 40.78 -49.21 -15.87
CA LYS A 40 42.09 -49.70 -15.37
C LYS A 40 42.10 -49.91 -13.88
N ILE A 41 41.46 -49.01 -13.12
CA ILE A 41 41.35 -49.13 -11.66
C ILE A 41 40.47 -50.35 -11.32
N LEU A 42 39.31 -50.52 -12.00
CA LEU A 42 38.44 -51.67 -11.80
C LEU A 42 39.09 -52.99 -12.23
N LYS A 43 39.86 -52.99 -13.33
CA LYS A 43 40.65 -54.20 -13.74
C LYS A 43 41.78 -54.47 -12.76
N SER A 44 42.47 -53.46 -12.23
CA SER A 44 43.50 -53.66 -11.24
C SER A 44 42.94 -54.10 -9.87
N PHE A 45 41.75 -53.64 -9.51
CA PHE A 45 41.02 -54.05 -8.34
C PHE A 45 40.52 -55.50 -8.46
N ASN A 46 39.94 -55.89 -9.62
CA ASN A 46 39.58 -57.28 -9.90
C ASN A 46 40.76 -58.21 -9.96
N GLN A 47 41.92 -57.79 -10.50
CA GLN A 47 43.14 -58.58 -10.51
C GLN A 47 43.75 -58.74 -9.13
N LYS A 48 43.65 -57.73 -8.26
CA LYS A 48 44.07 -57.85 -6.84
C LYS A 48 43.07 -58.71 -6.03
N LEU A 49 41.77 -58.56 -6.23
CA LEU A 49 40.72 -59.40 -5.66
C LEU A 49 40.86 -60.87 -6.11
N GLY A 50 41.13 -61.10 -7.43
CA GLY A 50 41.35 -62.46 -7.99
C GLY A 50 42.58 -63.15 -7.37
N LYS A 51 43.59 -62.43 -6.94
CA LYS A 51 44.78 -62.95 -6.29
C LYS A 51 44.52 -63.37 -4.83
N TYR A 52 43.45 -62.82 -4.22
CA TYR A 52 43.02 -63.17 -2.87
C TYR A 52 41.88 -64.23 -2.84
N ILE A 53 41.19 -64.40 -3.94
CA ILE A 53 39.99 -65.27 -4.08
C ILE A 53 40.28 -66.54 -4.94
N GLY A 54 41.53 -66.71 -5.43
CA GLY A 54 41.92 -67.92 -6.16
C GLY A 54 41.89 -69.20 -5.29
N PRO A 55 41.49 -70.36 -5.88
CA PRO A 55 41.36 -71.59 -5.11
C PRO A 55 42.72 -72.05 -4.65
N LYS A 56 42.98 -71.98 -3.35
CA LYS A 56 44.08 -72.66 -2.66
C LYS A 56 43.62 -74.04 -2.18
N PRO A 57 44.51 -75.05 -2.14
CA PRO A 57 44.12 -76.42 -1.81
C PRO A 57 43.70 -76.56 -0.37
N LYS A 58 42.77 -77.47 -0.18
CA LYS A 58 42.01 -77.82 1.01
C LYS A 58 42.84 -78.12 2.24
N ASN A 59 42.75 -77.26 3.30
CA ASN A 59 42.85 -77.70 4.67
C ASN A 59 41.52 -77.31 5.33
N ILE A 60 40.82 -78.32 5.82
CA ILE A 60 39.41 -78.26 6.26
C ILE A 60 39.24 -77.38 7.53
N ILE A 61 40.24 -77.18 8.30
CA ILE A 61 40.22 -76.34 9.54
C ILE A 61 40.38 -74.87 9.27
N GLU A 62 41.14 -74.49 8.23
CA GLU A 62 41.29 -73.07 7.79
C GLU A 62 40.05 -72.53 7.11
N ASN A 63 39.12 -73.32 6.60
CA ASN A 63 37.93 -72.93 5.90
C ASN A 63 36.82 -72.43 6.85
N GLU A 64 36.74 -72.78 8.09
CA GLU A 64 35.73 -72.32 9.02
C GLU A 64 36.03 -70.86 9.52
N GLU A 65 37.28 -70.55 9.79
CA GLU A 65 37.69 -69.19 10.18
C GLU A 65 37.53 -68.22 8.98
N LYS A 66 37.91 -68.63 7.78
CA LYS A 66 37.72 -67.84 6.56
C LYS A 66 36.25 -67.64 6.24
N LYS A 67 35.36 -68.58 6.48
CA LYS A 67 33.93 -68.46 6.39
C LYS A 67 33.37 -67.44 7.40
N LYS A 68 33.83 -67.50 8.64
CA LYS A 68 33.47 -66.57 9.73
C LYS A 68 33.89 -65.13 9.38
N ILE A 69 35.15 -64.95 8.93
CA ILE A 69 35.64 -63.60 8.49
C ILE A 69 34.89 -63.12 7.26
N GLY A 70 34.64 -64.00 6.28
CA GLY A 70 33.83 -63.66 5.11
C GLY A 70 32.39 -63.22 5.48
N MET A 71 31.78 -63.96 6.42
CA MET A 71 30.44 -63.60 6.91
C MET A 71 30.44 -62.26 7.66
N ILE A 72 31.45 -61.95 8.48
CA ILE A 72 31.60 -60.67 9.18
C ILE A 72 31.77 -59.53 8.18
N ILE A 73 32.62 -59.69 7.16
CA ILE A 73 32.84 -58.68 6.12
C ILE A 73 31.56 -58.44 5.31
N THR A 74 30.84 -59.49 4.93
CA THR A 74 29.57 -59.39 4.20
C THR A 74 28.50 -58.67 5.02
N THR A 75 28.40 -59.00 6.32
CA THR A 75 27.45 -58.33 7.23
C THR A 75 27.80 -56.86 7.40
N LEU A 76 29.08 -56.53 7.49
CA LEU A 76 29.54 -55.13 7.59
C LEU A 76 29.25 -54.34 6.31
N ILE A 77 29.43 -54.95 5.13
CA ILE A 77 29.07 -54.35 3.85
C ILE A 77 27.54 -54.10 3.75
N ILE A 78 26.73 -55.08 4.13
CA ILE A 78 25.27 -54.93 4.13
C ILE A 78 24.86 -53.83 5.11
N LEU A 79 25.45 -53.78 6.30
CA LEU A 79 25.16 -52.76 7.31
C LEU A 79 25.52 -51.37 6.78
N THR A 80 26.68 -51.20 6.14
CA THR A 80 27.08 -49.90 5.55
C THR A 80 26.16 -49.49 4.39
N LEU A 81 25.70 -50.47 3.57
CA LEU A 81 24.72 -50.18 2.51
C LEU A 81 23.36 -49.74 3.08
N VAL A 82 22.89 -50.42 4.13
CA VAL A 82 21.62 -50.00 4.79
C VAL A 82 21.74 -48.62 5.42
N ILE A 83 22.83 -48.31 6.10
CA ILE A 83 23.07 -47.00 6.68
C ILE A 83 23.18 -45.92 5.57
N SER A 84 23.90 -46.20 4.50
CA SER A 84 24.04 -45.33 3.35
C SER A 84 22.69 -45.07 2.68
N THR A 85 21.91 -46.13 2.45
CA THR A 85 20.56 -46.01 1.86
C THR A 85 19.63 -45.19 2.74
N TYR A 86 19.64 -45.43 4.07
CA TYR A 86 18.88 -44.65 5.02
C TYR A 86 19.30 -43.16 4.99
N TYR A 87 20.61 -42.90 4.96
CA TYR A 87 21.14 -41.55 4.93
C TYR A 87 20.69 -40.76 3.67
N PHE A 88 20.89 -41.33 2.48
CA PHE A 88 20.60 -40.65 1.21
C PHE A 88 19.12 -40.60 0.86
N LEU A 89 18.31 -41.61 1.23
CA LEU A 89 16.89 -41.66 0.86
C LEU A 89 15.95 -41.03 1.90
N ILE A 90 16.35 -40.97 3.16
CA ILE A 90 15.46 -40.52 4.26
C ILE A 90 16.04 -39.33 5.00
N TYR A 91 17.29 -39.40 5.43
CA TYR A 91 17.86 -38.37 6.30
C TYR A 91 18.17 -37.08 5.54
N GLU A 92 18.86 -37.16 4.43
CA GLU A 92 19.25 -35.99 3.63
C GLU A 92 18.05 -35.22 3.07
N PRO A 93 17.05 -35.86 2.40
CA PRO A 93 15.83 -35.17 1.95
C PRO A 93 15.04 -34.56 3.11
N SER A 94 14.97 -35.24 4.26
CA SER A 94 14.29 -34.72 5.44
C SER A 94 14.97 -33.46 5.99
N GLN A 95 16.29 -33.35 5.94
CA GLN A 95 17.03 -32.16 6.35
C GLN A 95 16.87 -31.01 5.35
N GLU A 96 16.83 -31.31 4.08
CA GLU A 96 16.56 -30.30 3.04
C GLU A 96 15.16 -29.72 3.20
N GLU A 97 14.14 -30.55 3.40
CA GLU A 97 12.77 -30.09 3.67
C GLU A 97 12.67 -29.25 4.95
N LEU A 98 13.35 -29.66 6.00
CA LEU A 98 13.41 -28.89 7.25
C LEU A 98 14.06 -27.52 7.04
N ASN A 99 15.18 -27.48 6.34
CA ASN A 99 15.88 -26.21 6.06
C ASN A 99 15.04 -25.28 5.18
N LEU A 100 14.36 -25.84 4.17
CA LEU A 100 13.45 -25.06 3.32
C LEU A 100 12.27 -24.51 4.13
N ALA A 101 11.66 -25.33 4.99
CA ALA A 101 10.58 -24.90 5.88
C ALA A 101 11.04 -23.79 6.84
N LYS A 102 12.23 -23.93 7.46
CA LYS A 102 12.82 -22.88 8.31
C LYS A 102 13.03 -21.57 7.54
N THR A 103 13.63 -21.65 6.37
CA THR A 103 13.88 -20.45 5.53
C THR A 103 12.57 -19.76 5.15
N THR A 104 11.58 -20.54 4.74
CA THR A 104 10.25 -20.01 4.39
C THR A 104 9.60 -19.34 5.60
N LYS A 105 9.66 -19.97 6.77
CA LYS A 105 9.07 -19.46 8.00
C LYS A 105 9.78 -18.23 8.54
N LEU A 106 11.10 -18.16 8.41
CA LEU A 106 11.89 -16.96 8.73
C LEU A 106 11.55 -15.79 7.78
N ASN A 107 11.36 -16.07 6.50
CA ASN A 107 10.91 -15.05 5.55
C ASN A 107 9.50 -14.52 5.90
N GLU A 108 8.58 -15.39 6.31
CA GLU A 108 7.27 -15.00 6.84
C GLU A 108 7.44 -14.11 8.08
N LEU A 109 8.27 -14.51 9.05
CA LEU A 109 8.56 -13.71 10.25
C LEU A 109 9.09 -12.32 9.87
N HIS A 110 10.11 -12.24 9.03
CA HIS A 110 10.72 -10.97 8.63
C HIS A 110 9.76 -10.09 7.80
N SER A 111 8.82 -10.68 7.09
CA SER A 111 7.79 -9.92 6.35
C SER A 111 6.75 -9.28 7.28
N LEU A 112 6.46 -9.89 8.43
CA LEU A 112 5.50 -9.41 9.40
C LEU A 112 6.13 -8.53 10.49
N TYR A 113 7.37 -8.78 10.89
CA TYR A 113 8.13 -7.97 11.85
C TYR A 113 9.09 -7.02 11.13
N THR A 114 8.54 -5.93 10.60
CA THR A 114 9.30 -4.92 9.84
C THR A 114 9.54 -3.65 10.67
N GLY A 115 10.44 -2.80 10.22
CA GLY A 115 10.66 -1.47 10.78
C GLY A 115 10.89 -1.48 12.30
N ALA A 116 10.00 -0.86 13.06
CA ALA A 116 10.15 -0.69 14.51
C ALA A 116 10.06 -2.01 15.29
N LEU A 117 9.46 -3.06 14.74
CA LEU A 117 9.30 -4.35 15.41
C LEU A 117 10.35 -5.40 15.01
N THR A 118 11.25 -5.10 14.08
CA THR A 118 12.29 -6.03 13.61
C THR A 118 13.15 -6.60 14.77
N SER A 119 13.45 -5.76 15.77
CA SER A 119 14.27 -6.15 16.93
C SER A 119 13.44 -6.30 18.21
N SER A 120 12.14 -6.63 18.07
CA SER A 120 11.31 -6.88 19.24
C SER A 120 11.66 -8.21 19.93
N SER A 121 11.42 -8.30 21.24
CA SER A 121 11.65 -9.53 22.00
C SER A 121 10.85 -10.70 21.46
N GLU A 122 9.63 -10.44 21.00
CA GLU A 122 8.73 -11.43 20.40
C GLU A 122 9.29 -11.97 19.09
N ALA A 123 9.85 -11.09 18.23
CA ALA A 123 10.49 -11.54 16.99
C ALA A 123 11.69 -12.44 17.26
N MET A 124 12.55 -12.07 18.21
CA MET A 124 13.72 -12.88 18.60
C MET A 124 13.33 -14.23 19.19
N ILE A 125 12.26 -14.30 19.98
CA ILE A 125 11.76 -15.57 20.55
C ILE A 125 11.29 -16.48 19.41
N LEU A 126 10.49 -15.98 18.48
CA LEU A 126 9.99 -16.74 17.34
C LEU A 126 11.13 -17.18 16.40
N GLU A 127 12.13 -16.34 16.16
CA GLU A 127 13.32 -16.70 15.38
C GLU A 127 14.10 -17.85 16.02
N ASN A 128 14.29 -17.80 17.35
CA ASN A 128 14.91 -18.89 18.10
C ASN A 128 14.05 -20.16 18.05
N GLU A 129 12.73 -20.06 18.17
CA GLU A 129 11.82 -21.20 18.09
C GLU A 129 11.90 -21.88 16.73
N ILE A 130 11.86 -21.12 15.62
CA ILE A 130 12.02 -21.62 14.26
C ILE A 130 13.40 -22.28 14.09
N SER A 131 14.46 -21.64 14.57
CA SER A 131 15.83 -22.13 14.43
C SER A 131 16.05 -23.45 15.17
N ASN A 132 15.44 -23.61 16.34
CA ASN A 132 15.58 -24.78 17.19
C ASN A 132 14.63 -25.95 16.84
N ALA A 133 13.63 -25.70 15.98
CA ALA A 133 12.70 -26.76 15.54
C ALA A 133 13.44 -27.91 14.84
N ARG A 134 13.02 -29.12 15.13
CA ARG A 134 13.71 -30.37 14.72
C ARG A 134 13.03 -31.10 13.57
N SER A 135 11.81 -30.70 13.22
CA SER A 135 11.04 -31.28 12.12
C SER A 135 10.28 -30.19 11.32
N LYS A 136 9.99 -30.51 10.06
CA LYS A 136 9.16 -29.66 9.20
C LYS A 136 7.81 -29.32 9.84
N ASN A 137 7.12 -30.34 10.37
CA ASN A 137 5.81 -30.15 11.01
C ASN A 137 5.87 -29.22 12.22
N GLU A 138 6.96 -29.28 12.99
CA GLU A 138 7.18 -28.38 14.12
C GLU A 138 7.34 -26.92 13.64
N VAL A 139 8.15 -26.69 12.59
CA VAL A 139 8.32 -25.37 11.97
C VAL A 139 6.98 -24.84 11.45
N GLU A 140 6.22 -25.66 10.72
CA GLU A 140 4.93 -25.26 10.13
C GLU A 140 3.88 -24.95 11.20
N SER A 141 3.95 -25.58 12.36
CA SER A 141 3.04 -25.36 13.48
C SER A 141 3.28 -24.04 14.23
N ILE A 142 4.42 -23.39 14.05
CA ILE A 142 4.74 -22.11 14.70
C ILE A 142 3.83 -21.02 14.16
N ASN A 143 3.01 -20.43 15.03
CA ASN A 143 2.11 -19.35 14.68
C ASN A 143 2.84 -18.00 14.81
N ILE A 144 3.11 -17.34 13.69
CA ILE A 144 3.75 -16.02 13.65
C ILE A 144 2.71 -14.89 13.59
N LEU A 145 1.63 -15.10 12.87
CA LEU A 145 0.65 -14.04 12.58
C LEU A 145 -0.01 -13.48 13.86
N SER A 146 -0.39 -14.35 14.80
CA SER A 146 -1.09 -13.92 16.01
C SER A 146 -0.22 -13.06 16.94
N PRO A 147 1.01 -13.46 17.34
CA PRO A 147 1.89 -12.62 18.15
C PRO A 147 2.31 -11.35 17.39
N ALA A 148 2.58 -11.41 16.09
CA ALA A 148 2.87 -10.22 15.27
C ALA A 148 1.70 -9.24 15.28
N THR A 149 0.47 -9.72 15.13
CA THR A 149 -0.74 -8.87 15.19
C THR A 149 -0.86 -8.18 16.54
N LYS A 150 -0.64 -8.90 17.64
CA LYS A 150 -0.66 -8.33 18.99
C LYS A 150 0.42 -7.26 19.19
N ALA A 151 1.63 -7.51 18.70
CA ALA A 151 2.75 -6.58 18.77
C ALA A 151 2.45 -5.30 17.97
N TRP A 152 1.97 -5.42 16.72
CA TRP A 152 1.60 -4.29 15.90
C TRP A 152 0.45 -3.47 16.49
N LYS A 153 -0.60 -4.11 16.99
CA LYS A 153 -1.70 -3.41 17.68
C LYS A 153 -1.21 -2.60 18.88
N SER A 154 -0.37 -3.19 19.70
CA SER A 154 0.23 -2.48 20.84
C SER A 154 1.11 -1.31 20.41
N PHE A 155 1.96 -1.52 19.40
CA PHE A 155 2.84 -0.49 18.86
C PHE A 155 2.04 0.68 18.27
N HIS A 156 1.06 0.40 17.39
CA HIS A 156 0.28 1.46 16.76
C HIS A 156 -0.60 2.22 17.74
N LYS A 157 -1.22 1.57 18.72
CA LYS A 157 -1.98 2.26 19.77
C LYS A 157 -1.10 3.26 20.55
N LYS A 158 0.12 2.88 20.87
CA LYS A 158 1.09 3.79 21.51
C LYS A 158 1.52 4.90 20.55
N SER A 159 1.80 4.57 19.29
CA SER A 159 2.20 5.55 18.27
C SER A 159 1.11 6.58 18.01
N ILE A 160 -0.15 6.17 17.86
CA ILE A 160 -1.29 7.06 17.66
C ILE A 160 -1.38 8.04 18.84
N ASN A 161 -1.42 7.53 20.08
CA ASN A 161 -1.55 8.37 21.27
C ASN A 161 -0.38 9.35 21.45
N ALA A 162 0.83 8.99 21.03
CA ALA A 162 2.01 9.85 21.10
C ALA A 162 2.07 10.92 20.00
N ASN A 163 1.37 10.70 18.87
CA ASN A 163 1.46 11.50 17.65
C ASN A 163 0.14 12.22 17.32
N LEU A 164 -0.67 12.55 18.33
CA LEU A 164 -1.87 13.36 18.11
C LEU A 164 -1.52 14.82 17.86
N ASP A 165 -2.28 15.47 16.98
CA ASP A 165 -2.27 16.92 16.83
C ASP A 165 -3.19 17.58 17.88
N PRO A 166 -3.23 18.94 17.96
CA PRO A 166 -4.11 19.65 18.89
C PRO A 166 -5.61 19.41 18.66
N TYR A 167 -5.98 18.85 17.51
CA TYR A 167 -7.36 18.55 17.12
C TYR A 167 -7.71 17.07 17.32
N ASN A 168 -6.84 16.30 18.01
CA ASN A 168 -7.03 14.87 18.27
C ASN A 168 -7.07 14.02 17.00
N ARG A 169 -6.27 14.39 16.00
CA ARG A 169 -6.12 13.68 14.71
C ARG A 169 -4.74 13.05 14.60
N THR A 170 -4.64 12.01 13.80
CA THR A 170 -3.39 11.40 13.36
C THR A 170 -3.39 11.25 11.84
N MET A 171 -2.22 11.07 11.25
CA MET A 171 -2.06 10.80 9.84
C MET A 171 -1.57 9.37 9.64
N ALA A 172 -2.35 8.57 8.91
CA ALA A 172 -1.94 7.25 8.46
C ALA A 172 -1.25 7.37 7.09
N THR A 173 -0.03 6.86 7.01
CA THR A 173 0.74 6.74 5.77
C THR A 173 0.83 5.28 5.38
N TYR A 174 0.45 4.93 4.17
CA TYR A 174 0.50 3.56 3.64
C TYR A 174 0.94 3.57 2.18
N THR A 175 1.55 2.47 1.74
CA THR A 175 2.07 2.32 0.38
C THR A 175 1.29 1.24 -0.36
N ASP A 176 0.64 1.68 -1.44
CA ASP A 176 -0.04 0.83 -2.41
C ASP A 176 0.32 1.39 -3.79
N ASN A 177 1.37 0.87 -4.44
CA ASN A 177 2.04 1.42 -5.61
C ASN A 177 2.65 2.83 -5.39
N ASN A 178 1.91 3.74 -4.78
CA ASN A 178 2.34 5.08 -4.37
C ASN A 178 2.09 5.29 -2.88
N THR A 179 2.86 6.17 -2.24
CA THR A 179 2.63 6.57 -0.85
C THR A 179 1.39 7.43 -0.77
N LYS A 180 0.41 6.99 0.02
CA LYS A 180 -0.86 7.66 0.27
C LYS A 180 -0.96 8.09 1.71
N ASN A 181 -1.57 9.25 1.94
CA ASN A 181 -1.75 9.84 3.25
C ASN A 181 -3.25 9.96 3.55
N ALA A 182 -3.62 9.65 4.79
CA ALA A 182 -4.98 9.80 5.27
C ALA A 182 -4.96 10.50 6.63
N ILE A 183 -5.57 11.67 6.72
CA ILE A 183 -5.78 12.38 7.99
C ILE A 183 -7.11 11.91 8.56
N MET A 184 -7.10 11.51 9.82
CA MET A 184 -8.30 10.96 10.46
C MET A 184 -8.34 11.23 11.95
N PRO A 185 -9.52 11.22 12.60
CA PRO A 185 -9.63 11.25 14.06
C PRO A 185 -8.93 10.04 14.70
N ALA A 186 -8.40 10.22 15.91
CA ALA A 186 -7.74 9.14 16.66
C ALA A 186 -8.63 7.90 16.83
N SER A 187 -9.95 8.09 17.01
CA SER A 187 -10.92 6.99 17.14
C SER A 187 -10.99 6.12 15.90
N GLU A 188 -11.00 6.71 14.71
CA GLU A 188 -11.00 5.99 13.44
C GLU A 188 -9.69 5.20 13.26
N ALA A 189 -8.55 5.84 13.56
CA ALA A 189 -7.26 5.18 13.51
C ALA A 189 -7.16 3.97 14.46
N LEU A 190 -7.68 4.09 15.68
CA LEU A 190 -7.74 2.99 16.64
C LEU A 190 -8.65 1.85 16.16
N THR A 191 -9.76 2.16 15.53
CA THR A 191 -10.66 1.16 14.92
C THR A 191 -9.93 0.38 13.82
N ILE A 192 -9.22 1.08 12.92
CA ILE A 192 -8.40 0.43 11.88
C ILE A 192 -7.37 -0.52 12.51
N VAL A 193 -6.71 -0.11 13.59
CA VAL A 193 -5.73 -0.96 14.30
C VAL A 193 -6.41 -2.19 14.92
N ASP A 194 -7.60 -2.03 15.49
CA ASP A 194 -8.29 -3.14 16.17
C ASP A 194 -8.90 -4.17 15.19
N GLU A 195 -9.29 -3.75 14.01
CA GLU A 195 -9.93 -4.62 13.02
C GLU A 195 -8.93 -5.37 12.13
N ASN A 196 -7.67 -4.92 12.04
CA ASN A 196 -6.70 -5.49 11.11
C ASN A 196 -5.63 -6.37 11.79
N ASN A 197 -5.03 -7.26 11.00
CA ASN A 197 -3.93 -8.13 11.39
C ASN A 197 -2.56 -7.56 11.01
N ALA A 198 -1.46 -8.29 11.35
CA ALA A 198 -0.10 -7.85 11.09
C ALA A 198 0.21 -7.65 9.59
N GLU A 199 -0.44 -8.37 8.68
CA GLU A 199 -0.20 -8.26 7.23
C GLU A 199 -0.56 -6.86 6.70
N VAL A 200 -1.60 -6.25 7.28
CA VAL A 200 -2.03 -4.89 6.97
C VAL A 200 -1.27 -3.89 7.84
N LEU A 201 -1.21 -4.13 9.16
CA LEU A 201 -0.63 -3.19 10.11
C LEU A 201 0.87 -2.96 9.90
N SER A 202 1.61 -3.94 9.42
CA SER A 202 3.04 -3.80 9.10
C SER A 202 3.33 -2.81 7.95
N LYS A 203 2.31 -2.47 7.15
CA LYS A 203 2.40 -1.57 5.99
C LYS A 203 1.88 -0.17 6.26
N ILE A 204 1.31 0.07 7.43
CA ILE A 204 0.75 1.35 7.84
C ILE A 204 1.69 2.01 8.86
N LYS A 205 1.83 3.32 8.79
CA LYS A 205 2.56 4.13 9.74
C LYS A 205 1.65 5.25 10.24
N PHE A 206 1.58 5.45 11.55
CA PHE A 206 0.84 6.56 12.15
C PHE A 206 1.80 7.61 12.64
N GLU A 207 1.61 8.84 12.15
CA GLU A 207 2.45 9.99 12.44
C GLU A 207 1.59 11.18 12.84
N LYS A 208 2.24 12.19 13.47
CA LYS A 208 1.57 13.46 13.74
C LYS A 208 1.28 14.15 12.41
N PRO A 209 0.04 14.63 12.17
CA PRO A 209 -0.27 15.40 10.99
C PRO A 209 0.64 16.62 10.86
N ASN A 210 1.42 16.65 9.77
CA ASN A 210 2.19 17.82 9.37
C ASN A 210 1.49 18.42 8.16
N THR A 211 0.55 19.34 8.43
CA THR A 211 -0.33 19.89 7.41
C THR A 211 -0.03 21.35 7.14
N VAL A 212 -0.34 21.77 5.94
CA VAL A 212 -0.29 23.15 5.48
C VAL A 212 -1.56 23.50 4.70
N SER A 213 -1.94 24.77 4.70
CA SER A 213 -3.06 25.22 3.88
C SER A 213 -2.57 25.64 2.50
N VAL A 214 -3.07 25.00 1.46
CA VAL A 214 -2.69 25.22 0.07
C VAL A 214 -3.84 25.84 -0.69
N PRO A 215 -3.66 26.98 -1.37
CA PRO A 215 -4.65 27.52 -2.28
C PRO A 215 -4.65 26.70 -3.56
N ILE A 216 -5.84 26.24 -3.96
CA ILE A 216 -6.08 25.55 -5.24
C ILE A 216 -7.17 26.24 -6.01
N LEU A 217 -7.01 26.29 -7.34
CA LEU A 217 -8.01 26.79 -8.26
C LEU A 217 -8.68 25.61 -8.95
N VAL A 218 -9.99 25.47 -8.78
CA VAL A 218 -10.77 24.33 -9.29
C VAL A 218 -12.07 24.81 -9.92
N SER A 219 -12.57 24.06 -10.90
CA SER A 219 -13.90 24.28 -11.45
C SER A 219 -14.99 23.80 -10.48
N ARG A 220 -16.21 24.23 -10.71
CA ARG A 220 -17.38 23.75 -9.96
C ARG A 220 -17.51 22.22 -9.99
N LEU A 221 -17.27 21.61 -11.14
CA LEU A 221 -17.31 20.16 -11.29
C LEU A 221 -16.26 19.48 -10.38
N GLN A 222 -15.04 19.99 -10.40
CA GLN A 222 -13.94 19.49 -9.58
C GLN A 222 -14.20 19.69 -8.07
N ALA A 223 -14.95 20.72 -7.69
CA ALA A 223 -15.36 21.01 -6.31
C ALA A 223 -16.67 20.29 -5.90
N GLY A 224 -16.88 19.06 -6.36
CA GLY A 224 -18.06 18.28 -6.02
C GLY A 224 -19.38 18.93 -6.44
N ALA A 225 -19.41 19.58 -7.62
CA ALA A 225 -20.56 20.32 -8.16
C ALA A 225 -21.08 21.43 -7.22
N GLY A 226 -20.19 22.09 -6.49
CA GLY A 226 -20.56 23.15 -5.54
C GLY A 226 -21.09 22.65 -4.19
N LEU A 227 -20.99 21.34 -3.91
CA LEU A 227 -21.43 20.77 -2.63
C LEU A 227 -20.40 20.95 -1.50
N VAL A 228 -19.16 21.26 -1.85
CA VAL A 228 -18.09 21.54 -0.88
C VAL A 228 -18.39 22.81 -0.11
N ASN A 229 -18.22 22.78 1.20
CA ASN A 229 -18.40 23.93 2.10
C ASN A 229 -17.16 24.16 2.96
N VAL A 230 -17.05 25.30 3.60
CA VAL A 230 -16.04 25.55 4.62
C VAL A 230 -16.23 24.53 5.77
N GLY A 231 -15.15 23.89 6.18
CA GLY A 231 -15.18 22.78 7.14
C GLY A 231 -15.52 21.42 6.54
N SER A 232 -15.79 21.32 5.23
CA SER A 232 -15.97 20.01 4.60
C SER A 232 -14.67 19.21 4.64
N ILE A 233 -14.80 17.93 4.98
CA ILE A 233 -13.73 16.94 4.82
C ILE A 233 -13.85 16.35 3.42
N VAL A 234 -12.79 16.44 2.64
CA VAL A 234 -12.76 16.00 1.25
C VAL A 234 -11.62 15.03 1.00
N ASP A 235 -11.87 14.11 0.10
CA ASP A 235 -10.84 13.24 -0.47
C ASP A 235 -10.47 13.74 -1.87
N ILE A 236 -9.19 13.70 -2.22
CA ILE A 236 -8.65 14.22 -3.47
C ILE A 236 -8.24 13.05 -4.35
N TYR A 237 -8.81 13.02 -5.55
CA TYR A 237 -8.47 12.09 -6.62
C TYR A 237 -7.88 12.83 -7.81
N THR A 238 -7.00 12.19 -8.57
CA THR A 238 -6.60 12.67 -9.89
C THR A 238 -7.45 12.03 -10.98
N SER A 239 -7.88 12.84 -11.95
CA SER A 239 -8.68 12.36 -13.09
C SER A 239 -7.86 11.72 -14.21
N SER A 240 -6.58 11.39 -13.98
CA SER A 240 -5.75 10.72 -14.98
C SER A 240 -6.33 9.33 -15.32
N ASN A 241 -7.04 9.27 -16.42
CA ASN A 241 -7.74 8.04 -16.87
C ASN A 241 -6.79 6.95 -17.39
N TYR A 242 -5.52 7.27 -17.62
CA TYR A 242 -4.56 6.35 -18.21
C TYR A 242 -3.17 6.52 -17.60
N THR A 243 -2.47 5.41 -17.40
CA THR A 243 -1.03 5.42 -17.14
C THR A 243 -0.27 5.82 -18.40
N GLU A 244 1.00 6.24 -18.29
CA GLU A 244 1.87 6.53 -19.44
C GLU A 244 1.90 5.43 -20.52
N ASN A 245 1.55 4.21 -20.15
CA ASN A 245 1.47 3.04 -21.05
C ASN A 245 0.07 2.79 -21.64
N GLY A 246 -0.89 3.71 -21.49
CA GLY A 246 -2.23 3.59 -22.05
C GLY A 246 -3.14 2.58 -21.35
N THR A 247 -2.75 2.03 -20.20
CA THR A 247 -3.62 1.16 -19.39
C THR A 247 -4.54 2.00 -18.52
N PRO A 248 -5.82 1.59 -18.34
CA PRO A 248 -6.73 2.28 -17.43
C PRO A 248 -6.13 2.34 -16.02
N ASN A 249 -6.14 3.52 -15.42
CA ASN A 249 -5.75 3.66 -14.04
C ASN A 249 -6.90 3.18 -13.14
N ASN A 250 -6.80 1.94 -12.66
CA ASN A 250 -7.77 1.36 -11.72
C ASN A 250 -7.56 1.87 -10.29
N GLN A 251 -7.31 3.17 -10.15
CA GLN A 251 -7.12 3.77 -8.82
C GLN A 251 -8.43 3.76 -8.05
N THR A 252 -8.52 2.88 -7.06
CA THR A 252 -9.70 2.74 -6.19
C THR A 252 -9.66 3.63 -4.97
N ASN A 253 -8.47 4.10 -4.58
CA ASN A 253 -8.26 4.91 -3.37
C ASN A 253 -7.88 6.35 -3.73
N PRO A 254 -8.29 7.34 -2.92
CA PRO A 254 -7.86 8.74 -3.12
C PRO A 254 -6.34 8.89 -3.01
N ASP A 255 -5.79 9.91 -3.67
CA ASP A 255 -4.38 10.27 -3.55
C ASP A 255 -4.08 10.93 -2.20
N ILE A 256 -5.06 11.67 -1.68
CA ILE A 256 -5.02 12.26 -0.35
C ILE A 256 -6.42 12.13 0.27
N LYS A 257 -6.49 11.62 1.50
CA LYS A 257 -7.74 11.40 2.22
C LYS A 257 -7.83 12.33 3.44
N GLY A 258 -9.01 12.88 3.69
CA GLY A 258 -9.31 13.60 4.92
C GLY A 258 -8.80 15.03 4.94
N CYS A 259 -8.67 15.69 3.79
CA CYS A 259 -8.34 17.12 3.70
C CYS A 259 -9.49 17.99 4.17
N THR A 260 -9.19 19.09 4.86
CA THR A 260 -10.20 20.04 5.33
C THR A 260 -10.24 21.28 4.43
N VAL A 261 -11.42 21.65 3.97
CA VAL A 261 -11.62 22.92 3.25
C VAL A 261 -11.73 24.04 4.27
N VAL A 262 -10.71 24.92 4.28
CA VAL A 262 -10.61 26.02 5.25
C VAL A 262 -11.34 27.27 4.76
N SER A 263 -11.30 27.52 3.44
CA SER A 263 -11.98 28.69 2.83
C SER A 263 -12.38 28.36 1.41
N ILE A 264 -13.42 29.02 0.93
CA ILE A 264 -13.91 28.91 -0.45
C ILE A 264 -14.31 30.29 -0.95
N MET A 265 -13.81 30.66 -2.14
CA MET A 265 -14.09 31.95 -2.79
C MET A 265 -14.33 31.70 -4.26
N ARG A 266 -15.30 32.42 -4.84
CA ARG A 266 -15.51 32.49 -6.30
C ARG A 266 -14.46 33.37 -6.91
N CYS A 267 -13.84 32.99 -8.01
CA CYS A 267 -12.81 33.76 -8.68
C CYS A 267 -13.38 34.76 -9.70
N GLU A 268 -14.59 34.53 -10.19
CA GLU A 268 -15.26 35.38 -11.13
C GLU A 268 -15.93 36.57 -10.44
N GLU A 269 -16.11 37.66 -11.15
CA GLU A 269 -16.81 38.90 -10.71
C GLU A 269 -16.34 39.38 -9.31
N ASN A 270 -15.04 39.28 -9.03
CA ASN A 270 -14.45 39.64 -7.73
C ASN A 270 -15.09 38.91 -6.52
N GLY A 271 -15.60 37.72 -6.75
CA GLY A 271 -16.30 36.93 -5.73
C GLY A 271 -17.74 37.42 -5.45
N GLU A 272 -18.33 38.18 -6.35
CA GLU A 272 -19.71 38.62 -6.20
C GLU A 272 -20.67 37.44 -6.31
N ILE A 273 -21.59 37.33 -5.35
CA ILE A 273 -22.72 36.42 -5.35
C ILE A 273 -23.96 37.26 -5.41
N ASP A 274 -24.67 37.21 -6.53
CA ASP A 274 -25.94 37.91 -6.73
C ASP A 274 -26.97 36.87 -7.18
N SER A 275 -27.96 36.58 -6.34
CA SER A 275 -29.05 35.68 -6.67
C SER A 275 -30.38 36.24 -6.24
N GLU A 276 -31.31 36.21 -7.16
CA GLU A 276 -32.70 36.51 -6.91
C GLU A 276 -33.49 35.20 -6.85
N TYR A 277 -34.09 34.91 -5.70
CA TYR A 277 -34.90 33.72 -5.48
C TYR A 277 -36.35 34.09 -5.35
N SER A 278 -37.18 33.67 -6.33
CA SER A 278 -38.66 33.77 -6.23
C SER A 278 -39.24 32.40 -5.83
N LYS A 279 -39.85 32.31 -4.67
CA LYS A 279 -40.60 31.15 -4.26
C LYS A 279 -41.97 31.17 -4.93
N ALA A 280 -42.12 30.46 -6.03
CA ALA A 280 -43.46 30.23 -6.62
C ALA A 280 -44.21 29.29 -5.65
N ASN A 281 -45.21 29.84 -4.97
CA ASN A 281 -46.22 29.00 -4.29
C ASN A 281 -47.02 28.30 -5.37
N THR A 282 -46.85 26.97 -5.50
CA THR A 282 -47.72 26.12 -6.27
C THR A 282 -49.11 26.20 -5.63
N VAL A 283 -50.00 27.02 -6.15
CA VAL A 283 -51.38 27.04 -5.74
C VAL A 283 -52.07 25.83 -6.38
N VAL A 284 -52.39 24.85 -5.55
CA VAL A 284 -53.31 23.78 -5.89
C VAL A 284 -54.69 24.42 -6.00
N HIS A 285 -55.20 24.57 -7.22
CA HIS A 285 -56.58 24.87 -7.62
C HIS A 285 -57.47 25.58 -6.61
N GLY A 286 -57.65 26.87 -6.82
CA GLY A 286 -58.74 27.65 -6.20
C GLY A 286 -58.62 29.13 -6.60
N ASN A 287 -59.62 29.65 -7.24
CA ASN A 287 -59.77 30.99 -7.80
C ASN A 287 -59.07 32.13 -7.01
N ASN A 288 -58.41 33.01 -7.76
CA ASN A 288 -58.05 34.37 -7.39
C ASN A 288 -57.33 34.63 -6.07
N THR A 289 -56.05 34.48 -6.06
CA THR A 289 -55.18 35.33 -5.23
C THR A 289 -53.86 35.56 -5.95
N ASN A 290 -53.43 36.79 -5.95
CA ASN A 290 -52.08 37.17 -6.41
C ASN A 290 -51.04 36.25 -5.72
N PRO A 291 -50.16 35.58 -6.44
CA PRO A 291 -49.08 34.88 -5.79
C PRO A 291 -48.24 35.95 -5.09
N ASN A 292 -48.16 35.90 -3.77
CA ASN A 292 -47.11 36.63 -3.05
C ASN A 292 -45.81 36.03 -3.48
N GLU A 293 -45.19 36.62 -4.47
CA GLU A 293 -43.80 36.32 -4.82
C GLU A 293 -42.93 36.85 -3.70
N ASN A 294 -42.58 36.01 -2.78
CA ASN A 294 -41.48 36.27 -1.84
C ASN A 294 -40.15 36.21 -2.61
N THR A 295 -39.79 37.31 -3.22
CA THR A 295 -38.47 37.46 -3.83
C THR A 295 -37.47 37.71 -2.73
N GLN A 296 -36.54 36.79 -2.52
CA GLN A 296 -35.39 37.00 -1.65
C GLN A 296 -34.18 37.32 -2.52
N THR A 297 -33.69 38.53 -2.42
CA THR A 297 -32.44 38.94 -3.08
C THR A 297 -31.29 38.69 -2.12
N PHE A 298 -30.32 37.95 -2.59
CA PHE A 298 -29.11 37.65 -1.83
C PHE A 298 -27.92 38.25 -2.62
N LYS A 299 -27.20 39.15 -1.97
CA LYS A 299 -26.01 39.78 -2.54
C LYS A 299 -24.86 39.72 -1.53
N SER A 300 -23.71 39.26 -1.99
CA SER A 300 -22.49 39.26 -1.19
C SER A 300 -21.27 39.41 -2.09
N ASN A 301 -20.38 40.31 -1.76
CA ASN A 301 -19.16 40.58 -2.50
C ASN A 301 -17.95 40.44 -1.53
N VAL A 302 -17.11 39.46 -1.79
CA VAL A 302 -15.96 39.14 -0.89
C VAL A 302 -14.93 40.27 -0.92
N LEU A 303 -14.73 40.93 -2.07
CA LEU A 303 -13.77 42.01 -2.17
C LEU A 303 -14.19 43.22 -1.33
N GLU A 304 -15.46 43.58 -1.33
CA GLU A 304 -16.01 44.66 -0.50
C GLU A 304 -15.92 44.32 0.99
N LEU A 305 -16.18 43.07 1.36
CA LEU A 305 -16.03 42.59 2.74
C LEU A 305 -14.57 42.68 3.21
N LEU A 306 -13.60 42.25 2.37
CA LEU A 306 -12.18 42.35 2.68
C LEU A 306 -11.68 43.79 2.75
N LYS A 307 -12.11 44.67 1.84
CA LYS A 307 -11.79 46.09 1.89
C LYS A 307 -12.31 46.74 3.16
N GLY A 308 -13.55 46.46 3.56
CA GLY A 308 -14.11 46.94 4.83
C GLY A 308 -13.33 46.47 6.06
N SER A 309 -12.84 45.25 6.03
CA SER A 309 -12.00 44.70 7.10
C SER A 309 -10.64 45.39 7.20
N ILE A 310 -10.02 45.78 6.09
CA ILE A 310 -8.72 46.48 6.06
C ILE A 310 -8.83 47.93 6.52
N ILE A 311 -9.92 48.63 6.19
CA ILE A 311 -10.13 50.03 6.57
C ILE A 311 -10.31 50.20 8.09
N ASN A 312 -10.85 49.19 8.79
CA ASN A 312 -11.12 49.19 10.25
C ASN A 312 -10.04 48.58 11.10
N GLU A 313 -8.77 48.59 10.69
CA GLU A 313 -7.67 47.84 11.24
C GLU A 313 -7.85 46.32 11.06
N TYR A 314 -6.82 45.65 10.54
CA TYR A 314 -6.83 44.21 10.32
C TYR A 314 -7.12 43.45 11.59
N ASN A 315 -8.24 42.77 11.65
CA ASN A 315 -8.64 41.89 12.72
C ASN A 315 -8.79 40.48 12.16
N GLU A 316 -7.83 39.62 12.48
CA GLU A 316 -7.77 38.24 11.99
C GLU A 316 -9.07 37.48 12.28
N LYS A 317 -9.62 37.61 13.48
CA LYS A 317 -10.86 36.91 13.86
C LYS A 317 -12.06 37.37 13.03
N GLN A 318 -12.22 38.67 12.83
CA GLN A 318 -13.31 39.22 12.01
C GLN A 318 -13.15 38.82 10.54
N THR A 319 -11.92 38.86 10.01
CA THR A 319 -11.65 38.45 8.63
C THR A 319 -11.95 36.97 8.45
N ALA A 320 -11.53 36.11 9.36
CA ALA A 320 -11.85 34.69 9.32
C ALA A 320 -13.38 34.43 9.37
N GLU A 321 -14.10 35.13 10.23
CA GLU A 321 -15.57 35.03 10.33
C GLU A 321 -16.26 35.49 9.04
N LEU A 322 -15.81 36.59 8.43
CA LEU A 322 -16.34 37.10 7.16
C LEU A 322 -16.11 36.09 6.02
N LEU A 323 -14.91 35.54 5.91
CA LEU A 323 -14.60 34.53 4.89
C LEU A 323 -15.38 33.24 5.10
N GLN A 324 -15.55 32.81 6.36
CA GLN A 324 -16.38 31.65 6.68
C GLN A 324 -17.85 31.88 6.29
N ASN A 325 -18.41 33.02 6.68
CA ASN A 325 -19.79 33.39 6.34
C ASN A 325 -19.98 33.50 4.82
N TYR A 326 -19.01 34.06 4.09
CA TYR A 326 -19.04 34.11 2.64
C TYR A 326 -19.03 32.71 2.04
N GLY A 327 -18.15 31.82 2.48
CA GLY A 327 -18.07 30.44 2.00
C GLY A 327 -19.36 29.65 2.23
N ILE A 328 -20.00 29.83 3.39
CA ILE A 328 -21.31 29.21 3.70
C ILE A 328 -22.40 29.74 2.76
N LYS A 329 -22.42 31.04 2.52
CA LYS A 329 -23.38 31.68 1.59
C LYS A 329 -23.17 31.20 0.16
N LEU A 330 -21.92 31.13 -0.30
CA LEU A 330 -21.57 30.62 -1.62
C LEU A 330 -22.01 29.16 -1.80
N SER A 331 -21.75 28.30 -0.84
CA SER A 331 -22.20 26.91 -0.89
C SER A 331 -23.72 26.77 -0.92
N ASN A 332 -24.44 27.61 -0.18
CA ASN A 332 -25.91 27.64 -0.22
C ASN A 332 -26.43 28.13 -1.58
N TYR A 333 -25.80 29.15 -2.16
CA TYR A 333 -26.11 29.62 -3.50
C TYR A 333 -25.92 28.52 -4.53
N GLU A 334 -24.78 27.83 -4.53
CA GLU A 334 -24.46 26.76 -5.46
C GLU A 334 -25.46 25.59 -5.39
N ARG A 335 -25.97 25.27 -4.19
CA ARG A 335 -27.00 24.22 -4.01
C ARG A 335 -28.35 24.63 -4.59
N GLN A 336 -28.68 25.92 -4.53
CA GLN A 336 -29.97 26.43 -5.03
C GLN A 336 -29.97 26.55 -6.55
N ILE A 337 -28.83 26.93 -7.17
CA ILE A 337 -28.67 27.05 -8.60
C ILE A 337 -28.09 25.76 -9.17
N ASN A 338 -28.95 24.80 -9.37
CA ASN A 338 -28.57 23.48 -9.92
C ASN A 338 -28.20 23.56 -11.44
N LEU A 339 -28.38 24.69 -12.08
CA LEU A 339 -28.13 24.93 -13.50
C LEU A 339 -26.95 25.85 -13.77
N GLY A 340 -26.11 26.10 -12.75
CA GLY A 340 -24.97 26.97 -12.89
C GLY A 340 -23.89 26.43 -13.82
N ASP A 341 -23.00 27.30 -14.21
CA ASP A 341 -21.86 27.03 -15.05
C ASP A 341 -20.92 26.04 -14.32
N LEU A 342 -20.71 24.84 -14.88
CA LEU A 342 -19.82 23.84 -14.34
C LEU A 342 -18.35 24.25 -14.43
N ASP A 343 -18.02 25.19 -15.30
CA ASP A 343 -16.69 25.74 -15.51
C ASP A 343 -16.38 26.91 -14.58
N ALA A 344 -17.37 27.40 -13.82
CA ALA A 344 -17.16 28.46 -12.82
C ALA A 344 -16.00 28.05 -11.88
N GLN A 345 -15.07 29.00 -11.65
CA GLN A 345 -13.85 28.69 -10.88
C GLN A 345 -13.95 29.19 -9.45
N TYR A 346 -13.46 28.34 -8.55
CA TYR A 346 -13.33 28.62 -7.14
C TYR A 346 -11.89 28.52 -6.69
N MET A 347 -11.48 29.45 -5.85
CA MET A 347 -10.27 29.33 -5.07
C MET A 347 -10.62 28.71 -3.72
N LEU A 348 -10.10 27.54 -3.48
CA LEU A 348 -10.22 26.85 -2.21
C LEU A 348 -8.91 26.91 -1.45
N LEU A 349 -8.97 27.16 -0.15
CA LEU A 349 -7.85 26.95 0.76
C LEU A 349 -8.06 25.58 1.42
N VAL A 350 -7.21 24.63 1.09
CA VAL A 350 -7.36 23.25 1.54
C VAL A 350 -6.19 22.88 2.45
N GLU A 351 -6.50 22.38 3.65
CA GLU A 351 -5.50 21.80 4.54
C GLU A 351 -5.09 20.40 4.01
N THR A 352 -3.81 20.21 3.76
CA THR A 352 -3.26 18.99 3.17
C THR A 352 -1.92 18.63 3.83
N PRO A 353 -1.49 17.35 3.81
CA PRO A 353 -0.14 16.98 4.22
C PRO A 353 0.93 17.76 3.44
N GLN A 354 1.97 18.22 4.14
CA GLN A 354 3.02 19.07 3.56
C GLN A 354 3.74 18.41 2.38
N ASP A 355 3.96 17.10 2.43
CA ASP A 355 4.60 16.31 1.37
C ASP A 355 3.75 16.21 0.09
N LYS A 356 2.46 16.54 0.14
CA LYS A 356 1.53 16.50 -0.98
C LYS A 356 1.33 17.85 -1.68
N VAL A 357 1.97 18.91 -1.21
CA VAL A 357 1.82 20.26 -1.81
C VAL A 357 2.20 20.27 -3.29
N ASN A 358 3.38 19.73 -3.63
CA ASN A 358 3.81 19.69 -5.03
C ASN A 358 2.85 18.86 -5.90
N PHE A 359 2.38 17.73 -5.38
CA PHE A 359 1.39 16.90 -6.06
C PHE A 359 0.12 17.71 -6.40
N LEU A 360 -0.41 18.50 -5.46
CA LEU A 360 -1.58 19.34 -5.69
C LEU A 360 -1.33 20.44 -6.72
N LEU A 361 -0.18 21.11 -6.65
CA LEU A 361 0.16 22.18 -7.56
C LEU A 361 0.39 21.67 -8.99
N ASP A 362 1.04 20.53 -9.15
CA ASP A 362 1.35 19.92 -10.44
C ASP A 362 0.09 19.34 -11.12
N ASN A 363 -0.89 18.89 -10.33
CA ASN A 363 -2.09 18.22 -10.83
C ASN A 363 -3.37 19.05 -10.67
N MET A 364 -3.29 20.34 -10.41
CA MET A 364 -4.43 21.21 -10.09
C MET A 364 -5.57 21.11 -11.10
N ASN A 365 -5.27 21.00 -12.40
CA ASN A 365 -6.26 20.87 -13.47
C ASN A 365 -6.93 19.49 -13.56
N GLN A 366 -6.39 18.48 -12.87
CA GLN A 366 -6.81 17.09 -12.97
C GLN A 366 -7.36 16.53 -11.65
N ILE A 367 -7.30 17.30 -10.57
CA ILE A 367 -7.83 16.86 -9.27
C ILE A 367 -9.36 17.00 -9.24
N ILE A 368 -9.98 16.08 -8.52
CA ILE A 368 -11.40 16.10 -8.19
C ILE A 368 -11.53 15.94 -6.67
N LEU A 369 -12.26 16.87 -6.07
CA LEU A 369 -12.61 16.81 -4.65
C LEU A 369 -13.90 16.04 -4.49
N THR A 370 -13.90 15.05 -3.63
CA THR A 370 -15.07 14.24 -3.28
C THR A 370 -15.36 14.34 -1.80
N ILE A 371 -16.62 14.31 -1.44
CA ILE A 371 -17.05 14.31 -0.04
C ILE A 371 -17.36 12.86 0.33
N PRO A 372 -16.64 12.23 1.29
CA PRO A 372 -16.98 10.91 1.78
C PRO A 372 -18.42 10.88 2.30
N THR A 373 -19.19 9.84 1.98
CA THR A 373 -20.61 9.73 2.40
C THR A 373 -20.77 9.73 3.91
N THR A 374 -19.77 9.28 4.65
CA THR A 374 -19.71 9.35 6.13
C THR A 374 -19.67 10.79 6.66
N ASN A 375 -19.16 11.72 5.86
CA ASN A 375 -19.02 13.15 6.18
C ASN A 375 -19.94 14.02 5.30
N ALA A 376 -20.85 13.41 4.57
CA ALA A 376 -21.77 14.09 3.69
C ALA A 376 -22.83 14.91 4.48
N PRO A 377 -23.40 15.95 3.88
CA PRO A 377 -24.50 16.69 4.49
C PRO A 377 -25.66 15.77 4.87
N SER A 378 -26.34 16.07 5.99
CA SER A 378 -27.41 15.23 6.55
C SER A 378 -28.54 14.94 5.55
N TRP A 379 -28.85 15.86 4.67
CA TRP A 379 -29.87 15.66 3.63
C TRP A 379 -29.47 14.55 2.63
N MET A 380 -28.20 14.46 2.25
CA MET A 380 -27.68 13.39 1.37
C MET A 380 -27.69 12.05 2.09
N VAL A 381 -27.25 12.01 3.35
CA VAL A 381 -27.28 10.81 4.18
C VAL A 381 -28.71 10.31 4.35
N ASN A 382 -29.66 11.21 4.60
CA ASN A 382 -31.07 10.86 4.72
C ASN A 382 -31.64 10.29 3.42
N GLU A 383 -31.28 10.84 2.25
CA GLU A 383 -31.72 10.32 0.96
C GLU A 383 -31.17 8.92 0.70
N ILE A 384 -29.88 8.69 0.98
CA ILE A 384 -29.27 7.35 0.89
C ILE A 384 -30.02 6.38 1.82
N ASN A 385 -30.25 6.75 3.08
CA ASN A 385 -30.95 5.92 4.05
C ASN A 385 -32.38 5.62 3.60
N SER A 386 -33.10 6.60 3.05
CA SER A 386 -34.48 6.41 2.55
C SER A 386 -34.55 5.45 1.37
N THR A 387 -33.48 5.37 0.59
CA THR A 387 -33.39 4.48 -0.58
C THR A 387 -33.12 3.03 -0.17
N TYR A 388 -32.26 2.79 0.81
CA TYR A 388 -31.82 1.44 1.18
C TYR A 388 -32.57 0.83 2.36
N ASN A 389 -33.29 1.62 3.15
CA ASN A 389 -34.07 1.14 4.30
C ASN A 389 -35.58 1.03 3.97
N LYS A 390 -35.96 0.83 2.70
CA LYS A 390 -37.32 0.60 2.26
C LYS A 390 -37.76 -0.86 2.45
#